data_8db4c77df1c0a4a84196439427de5cb2
#
_entry.id   8db4c77df1c0a4a84196439427de5cb2
#
_cell.length_a   1.000
_cell.length_b   1.000
_cell.length_c   1.000
_cell.angle_alpha   90.00
_cell.angle_beta   90.00
_cell.angle_gamma   90.00
#
_symmetry.space_group_name_H-M   'P 1'
#
loop_
_entity.id
_entity.type
_entity.pdbx_description
1 polymer ?
#
loop_
_entity_poly.entity_id
_entity_poly.type
_entity_poly.pdbx_seq_one_letter_code
_entity_poly.pdbx_strand_id
1 'polypeptide(L)'
;MNPEVKRVIEEFHAASKPIGAVCISPVLVAKVLGKFKPTLTIGDDAATAAEMVKAGAVHEECPVDDYISDRETKVVSTPAYMYGDAKPNEVFKGIFGLAHELVEWA
;
A
#
# COMPACT_ATOMS: atom_id res chain seq x y z
N MET A 1 1.12 -12.12 -12.46
CA MET A 1 0.47 -10.79 -12.32
C MET A 1 0.03 -10.26 -13.67
N ASN A 2 -1.09 -9.56 -13.70
CA ASN A 2 -1.60 -8.94 -14.94
C ASN A 2 -0.58 -7.91 -15.47
N PRO A 3 -0.13 -8.04 -16.72
CA PRO A 3 0.89 -7.13 -17.27
C PRO A 3 0.42 -5.67 -17.39
N GLU A 4 -0.87 -5.42 -17.53
CA GLU A 4 -1.41 -4.06 -17.57
C GLU A 4 -1.33 -3.38 -16.20
N VAL A 5 -1.63 -4.10 -15.13
CA VAL A 5 -1.51 -3.57 -13.76
C VAL A 5 -0.05 -3.25 -13.48
N LYS A 6 0.85 -4.15 -13.82
CA LYS A 6 2.29 -3.95 -13.66
C LYS A 6 2.76 -2.70 -14.40
N ARG A 7 2.35 -2.55 -15.64
CA ARG A 7 2.71 -1.40 -16.48
C ARG A 7 2.24 -0.07 -15.86
N VAL A 8 1.00 -0.02 -15.38
CA VAL A 8 0.45 1.19 -14.78
C VAL A 8 1.23 1.59 -13.52
N ILE A 9 1.52 0.61 -12.66
CA ILE A 9 2.31 0.88 -11.45
C ILE A 9 3.70 1.40 -11.80
N GLU A 10 4.37 0.77 -12.76
CA GLU A 10 5.71 1.18 -13.19
C GLU A 10 5.71 2.57 -13.80
N GLU A 11 4.72 2.89 -14.62
CA GLU A 11 4.63 4.21 -15.27
C GLU A 11 4.36 5.33 -14.26
N PHE A 12 3.44 5.10 -13.30
CA PHE A 12 3.17 6.08 -12.25
C PHE A 12 4.42 6.32 -11.41
N HIS A 13 5.10 5.25 -11.03
CA HIS A 13 6.33 5.38 -10.24
C HIS A 13 7.42 6.13 -11.02
N ALA A 14 7.64 5.78 -12.28
CA ALA A 14 8.65 6.43 -13.12
C ALA A 14 8.36 7.92 -13.33
N ALA A 15 7.09 8.30 -13.35
CA ALA A 15 6.68 9.71 -13.48
C ALA A 15 6.65 10.45 -12.14
N SER A 16 7.06 9.80 -11.04
CA SER A 16 7.01 10.33 -9.67
C SER A 16 5.62 10.75 -9.23
N LYS A 17 4.61 10.02 -9.69
CA LYS A 17 3.21 10.23 -9.27
C LYS A 17 2.87 9.35 -8.08
N PRO A 18 2.02 9.85 -7.16
CA PRO A 18 1.66 9.06 -5.98
C PRO A 18 0.74 7.89 -6.34
N ILE A 19 0.88 6.81 -5.57
CA ILE A 19 0.10 5.58 -5.72
C ILE A 19 -0.54 5.24 -4.38
N GLY A 20 -1.85 4.99 -4.40
CA GLY A 20 -2.56 4.49 -3.22
C GLY A 20 -2.82 2.99 -3.36
N ALA A 21 -2.56 2.24 -2.30
CA ALA A 21 -2.78 0.80 -2.28
C ALA A 21 -3.58 0.41 -1.03
N VAL A 22 -4.71 -0.25 -1.24
CA VAL A 22 -5.68 -0.54 -0.19
C VAL A 22 -5.90 -2.04 -0.07
N CYS A 23 -6.09 -2.52 1.14
CA CYS A 23 -6.43 -3.91 1.46
C CYS A 23 -5.29 -4.86 1.07
N ILE A 24 -5.47 -5.72 0.08
CA ILE A 24 -4.48 -6.68 -0.40
C ILE A 24 -3.56 -6.10 -1.49
N SER A 25 -3.94 -4.98 -2.10
CA SER A 25 -3.21 -4.44 -3.24
C SER A 25 -1.77 -4.00 -2.95
N PRO A 26 -1.36 -3.68 -1.70
CA PRO A 26 0.05 -3.45 -1.41
C PRO A 26 0.96 -4.62 -1.78
N VAL A 27 0.43 -5.85 -1.80
CA VAL A 27 1.19 -7.02 -2.27
C VAL A 27 1.58 -6.85 -3.74
N LEU A 28 0.69 -6.32 -4.56
CA LEU A 28 0.98 -6.05 -5.98
C LEU A 28 2.08 -5.00 -6.13
N VAL A 29 2.00 -3.94 -5.33
CA VAL A 29 3.02 -2.89 -5.33
C VAL A 29 4.37 -3.46 -4.90
N ALA A 30 4.39 -4.32 -3.87
CA ALA A 30 5.62 -4.97 -3.43
C ALA A 30 6.26 -5.80 -4.55
N LYS A 31 5.45 -6.53 -5.30
CA LYS A 31 5.95 -7.36 -6.41
C LYS A 31 6.52 -6.54 -7.55
N VAL A 32 5.92 -5.38 -7.85
CA VAL A 32 6.36 -4.53 -8.98
C VAL A 32 7.51 -3.63 -8.56
N LEU A 33 7.43 -3.01 -7.38
CA LEU A 33 8.38 -2.00 -6.92
C LEU A 33 9.33 -2.49 -5.83
N GLY A 34 9.39 -3.81 -5.59
CA GLY A 34 10.20 -4.37 -4.51
C GLY A 34 11.67 -3.97 -4.54
N LYS A 35 12.23 -3.78 -5.72
CA LYS A 35 13.64 -3.35 -5.88
C LYS A 35 13.90 -1.96 -5.30
N PHE A 36 12.85 -1.14 -5.15
CA PHE A 36 12.96 0.19 -4.53
C PHE A 36 12.69 0.15 -3.03
N LYS A 37 12.39 -1.02 -2.47
CA LYS A 37 12.15 -1.26 -1.04
C LYS A 37 11.07 -0.36 -0.45
N PRO A 38 9.86 -0.31 -1.03
CA PRO A 38 8.82 0.55 -0.48
C PRO A 38 8.38 0.07 0.90
N THR A 39 8.08 1.01 1.78
CA THR A 39 7.48 0.72 3.09
C THR A 39 5.96 0.68 2.92
N LEU A 40 5.37 -0.47 3.18
CA LEU A 40 3.95 -0.74 2.93
C LEU A 40 3.30 -1.44 4.12
N THR A 41 1.98 -1.42 4.17
CA THR A 41 1.24 -2.20 5.16
C THR A 41 0.11 -3.01 4.53
N ILE A 42 -0.17 -4.16 5.11
CA ILE A 42 -1.42 -4.93 4.90
C ILE A 42 -2.09 -5.19 6.25
N GLY A 43 -1.73 -4.45 7.29
CA GLY A 43 -2.22 -4.66 8.64
C GLY A 43 -1.30 -5.56 9.44
N ASP A 44 -1.83 -6.65 9.98
CA ASP A 44 -1.06 -7.55 10.86
C ASP A 44 -1.03 -9.01 10.40
N ASP A 45 -1.43 -9.30 9.16
CA ASP A 45 -1.37 -10.66 8.63
C ASP A 45 0.08 -11.07 8.34
N ALA A 46 0.66 -11.84 9.24
CA ALA A 46 2.07 -12.22 9.17
C ALA A 46 2.44 -12.98 7.90
N ALA A 47 1.57 -13.87 7.43
CA ALA A 47 1.84 -14.66 6.22
C ALA A 47 1.92 -13.79 4.97
N THR A 48 0.97 -12.86 4.82
CA THR A 48 0.95 -11.92 3.69
C THR A 48 2.13 -10.95 3.78
N ALA A 49 2.43 -10.44 4.99
CA ALA A 49 3.57 -9.57 5.21
C ALA A 49 4.89 -10.25 4.80
N ALA A 50 5.05 -11.53 5.11
CA ALA A 50 6.23 -12.29 4.71
C ALA A 50 6.38 -12.36 3.19
N GLU A 51 5.30 -12.51 2.45
CA GLU A 51 5.33 -12.49 0.99
C GLU A 51 5.79 -11.14 0.44
N MET A 52 5.34 -10.05 1.07
CA MET A 52 5.77 -8.70 0.68
C MET A 52 7.26 -8.49 0.93
N VAL A 53 7.76 -8.98 2.06
CA VAL A 53 9.19 -8.88 2.40
C VAL A 53 10.03 -9.70 1.42
N LYS A 54 9.57 -10.89 1.04
CA LYS A 54 10.23 -11.70 0.01
C LYS A 54 10.35 -10.96 -1.32
N ALA A 55 9.35 -10.16 -1.66
CA ALA A 55 9.36 -9.36 -2.90
C ALA A 55 10.29 -8.14 -2.81
N GLY A 56 10.76 -7.79 -1.62
CA GLY A 56 11.69 -6.68 -1.41
C GLY A 56 11.14 -5.51 -0.60
N ALA A 57 9.85 -5.52 -0.27
CA ALA A 57 9.23 -4.42 0.49
C ALA A 57 9.61 -4.46 1.96
N VAL A 58 9.47 -3.32 2.64
CA VAL A 58 9.52 -3.23 4.09
C VAL A 58 8.09 -3.16 4.59
N HIS A 59 7.70 -4.09 5.46
CA HIS A 59 6.34 -4.12 6.00
C HIS A 59 6.28 -3.48 7.38
N GLU A 60 5.28 -2.62 7.60
CA GLU A 60 4.95 -2.07 8.92
C GLU A 60 3.53 -2.43 9.27
N GLU A 61 3.29 -2.89 10.50
CA GLU A 61 1.94 -3.10 11.00
C GLU A 61 1.22 -1.75 11.13
N CYS A 62 -0.08 -1.75 10.88
CA CYS A 62 -0.86 -0.54 10.88
C CYS A 62 -2.30 -0.87 11.28
N PRO A 63 -2.92 -0.11 12.21
CA PRO A 63 -4.32 -0.31 12.52
C PRO A 63 -5.23 0.06 11.34
N VAL A 64 -6.46 -0.44 11.37
CA VAL A 64 -7.41 -0.30 10.26
C VAL A 64 -7.75 1.17 9.96
N ASP A 65 -7.73 2.03 10.96
CA ASP A 65 -8.10 3.44 10.83
C ASP A 65 -6.92 4.36 10.53
N ASP A 66 -5.80 3.79 10.16
CA ASP A 66 -4.57 4.54 9.87
C ASP A 66 -3.99 4.11 8.50
N TYR A 67 -2.87 4.69 8.13
CA TYR A 67 -2.20 4.44 6.86
C TYR A 67 -0.69 4.63 7.01
N ILE A 68 0.06 4.07 6.08
CA ILE A 68 1.53 4.19 6.03
C ILE A 68 1.90 4.94 4.75
N SER A 69 2.71 5.98 4.90
CA SER A 69 3.19 6.80 3.79
C SER A 69 4.67 6.54 3.54
N ASP A 70 5.02 6.14 2.32
CA ASP A 70 6.41 6.05 1.89
C ASP A 70 6.70 7.17 0.91
N ARG A 71 7.40 8.21 1.38
CA ARG A 71 7.68 9.40 0.58
C ARG A 71 8.67 9.14 -0.54
N GLU A 72 9.59 8.20 -0.37
CA GLU A 72 10.60 7.92 -1.38
C GLU A 72 9.99 7.30 -2.63
N THR A 73 9.11 6.32 -2.47
CA THR A 73 8.42 5.69 -3.61
C THR A 73 7.11 6.36 -3.94
N LYS A 74 6.63 7.27 -3.08
CA LYS A 74 5.33 7.95 -3.19
C LYS A 74 4.15 6.98 -3.18
N VAL A 75 4.26 5.95 -2.35
CA VAL A 75 3.18 4.98 -2.16
C VAL A 75 2.58 5.17 -0.76
N VAL A 76 1.25 5.23 -0.71
CA VAL A 76 0.50 5.26 0.55
C VAL A 76 -0.35 4.01 0.61
N SER A 77 -0.34 3.31 1.75
CA SER A 77 -1.11 2.08 1.91
C SER A 77 -1.91 2.07 3.21
N THR A 78 -3.03 1.36 3.21
CA THR A 78 -3.88 1.17 4.38
C THR A 78 -4.48 -0.23 4.35
N PRO A 79 -4.67 -0.87 5.53
CA PRO A 79 -5.12 -2.27 5.58
C PRO A 79 -6.56 -2.50 5.15
N ALA A 80 -7.46 -1.55 5.43
CA ALA A 80 -8.88 -1.71 5.15
C ALA A 80 -9.40 -3.07 5.70
N TYR A 81 -10.09 -3.84 4.87
CA TYR A 81 -10.68 -5.12 5.27
C TYR A 81 -9.69 -6.29 5.34
N MET A 82 -8.39 -6.04 5.35
CA MET A 82 -7.42 -7.07 5.78
C MET A 82 -7.69 -7.48 7.23
N TYR A 83 -8.27 -6.58 8.02
CA TYR A 83 -8.84 -6.92 9.33
C TYR A 83 -10.28 -7.36 9.11
N GLY A 84 -10.54 -8.65 9.26
CA GLY A 84 -11.87 -9.23 8.99
C GLY A 84 -12.99 -8.70 9.88
N ASP A 85 -12.65 -8.15 11.06
CA ASP A 85 -13.60 -7.56 12.00
C ASP A 85 -13.67 -6.03 11.90
N ALA A 86 -13.05 -5.44 10.88
CA ALA A 86 -13.04 -3.99 10.73
C ALA A 86 -14.43 -3.44 10.49
N LYS A 87 -14.73 -2.29 11.13
CA LYS A 87 -16.01 -1.59 10.95
C LYS A 87 -15.89 -0.60 9.77
N PRO A 88 -17.00 -0.38 9.03
CA PRO A 88 -16.96 0.54 7.88
C PRO A 88 -16.43 1.94 8.21
N ASN A 89 -16.74 2.49 9.38
CA ASN A 89 -16.25 3.81 9.77
C ASN A 89 -14.73 3.82 10.02
N GLU A 90 -14.18 2.73 10.52
CA GLU A 90 -12.72 2.59 10.69
C GLU A 90 -12.00 2.49 9.35
N VAL A 91 -12.55 1.68 8.44
CA VAL A 91 -12.01 1.54 7.08
C VAL A 91 -12.07 2.88 6.35
N PHE A 92 -13.18 3.59 6.48
CA PHE A 92 -13.35 4.93 5.89
C PHE A 92 -12.27 5.88 6.36
N LYS A 93 -11.98 5.89 7.65
CA LYS A 93 -10.98 6.80 8.23
C LYS A 93 -9.58 6.54 7.67
N GLY A 94 -9.19 5.27 7.56
CA GLY A 94 -7.90 4.90 6.97
C GLY A 94 -7.81 5.30 5.50
N ILE A 95 -8.85 5.03 4.72
CA ILE A 95 -8.90 5.37 3.29
C ILE A 95 -8.94 6.89 3.09
N PHE A 96 -9.68 7.60 3.94
CA PHE A 96 -9.73 9.07 3.89
C PHE A 96 -8.33 9.67 4.08
N GLY A 97 -7.57 9.16 5.06
CA GLY A 97 -6.20 9.61 5.30
C GLY A 97 -5.29 9.32 4.11
N LEU A 98 -5.41 8.12 3.54
CA LEU A 98 -4.65 7.74 2.35
C LEU A 98 -4.96 8.68 1.18
N ALA A 99 -6.23 8.93 0.91
CA ALA A 99 -6.63 9.82 -0.18
C ALA A 99 -6.13 11.24 0.02
N HIS A 100 -6.17 11.73 1.26
CA HIS A 100 -5.67 13.06 1.61
C HIS A 100 -4.17 13.18 1.32
N GLU A 101 -3.38 12.17 1.69
CA GLU A 101 -1.94 12.15 1.38
C GLU A 101 -1.68 12.16 -0.12
N LEU A 102 -2.43 11.38 -0.89
CA LEU A 102 -2.28 11.34 -2.34
C LEU A 102 -2.52 12.70 -2.98
N VAL A 103 -3.56 13.42 -2.52
CA VAL A 103 -3.87 14.76 -3.01
C VAL A 103 -2.75 15.75 -2.65
N GLU A 104 -2.20 15.64 -1.44
CA GLU A 104 -1.09 16.49 -1.00
C GLU A 104 0.16 16.30 -1.88
N TRP A 105 0.39 15.07 -2.35
CA TRP A 105 1.57 14.75 -3.13
C TRP A 105 1.38 14.95 -4.64
N ALA A 106 0.16 15.15 -5.07
CA ALA A 106 -0.16 15.30 -6.50
C ALA A 106 0.36 16.62 -7.09
#